data_a031eb7fd0389d649879ba8d2dd54047
#
_entry.id   a031eb7fd0389d649879ba8d2dd54047
#
_cell.length_a   1.000
_cell.length_b   1.000
_cell.length_c   1.000
_cell.angle_alpha   90.00
_cell.angle_beta   90.00
_cell.angle_gamma   90.00
#
_symmetry.space_group_name_H-M   'P 1'
#
loop_
_entity.id
_entity.type
_entity.pdbx_description
1 polymer ?
#
loop_
_entity_poly.entity_id
_entity_poly.type
_entity_poly.pdbx_seq_one_letter_code
_entity_poly.pdbx_strand_id
1 'polypeptide(L)'
;MAKRVEGSVGTPATVALVRAGIPFTPHAYAHEASSTSFGLEAAEKLGVDAGRVFKTLLTDVDGRLVVGVVPVTGQLDLKALAAAVGAKKAVMADPSLAERKTGYVGGGISPIGQKSRLTTVVDESALAFDTVFVSGGRRGFDIELTPADLARAAAAVFAAIARP
;
A
#
# COMPACT_ATOMS: atom_id res chain seq x y z
N MET A 1 17.99 -11.18 9.90
CA MET A 1 17.44 -10.10 10.72
C MET A 1 17.44 -8.81 9.92
N ALA A 2 16.30 -8.18 9.82
CA ALA A 2 16.23 -6.90 9.13
C ALA A 2 17.01 -5.86 9.93
N LYS A 3 17.95 -5.21 9.27
CA LYS A 3 18.72 -4.14 9.89
C LYS A 3 17.92 -2.85 9.83
N ARG A 4 18.01 -2.06 10.89
CA ARG A 4 17.51 -0.70 10.82
C ARG A 4 18.38 0.07 9.83
N VAL A 5 17.74 0.67 8.84
CA VAL A 5 18.44 1.54 7.91
C VAL A 5 18.52 2.93 8.53
N GLU A 6 19.71 3.51 8.46
CA GLU A 6 19.93 4.86 8.94
C GLU A 6 19.00 5.82 8.21
N GLY A 7 18.34 6.71 8.96
CA GLY A 7 17.35 7.63 8.43
C GLY A 7 15.96 7.05 8.31
N SER A 8 15.76 5.74 8.48
CA SER A 8 14.43 5.16 8.53
C SER A 8 13.90 5.31 9.95
N VAL A 9 12.79 6.01 10.09
CA VAL A 9 12.08 6.08 11.35
C VAL A 9 11.24 4.83 11.49
N GLY A 10 11.16 4.27 12.69
CA GLY A 10 10.27 3.15 12.94
C GLY A 10 8.81 3.57 12.72
N THR A 11 8.22 3.09 11.64
CA THR A 11 6.80 3.27 11.36
C THR A 11 6.05 2.03 11.86
N PRO A 12 4.72 2.10 12.02
CA PRO A 12 3.96 0.89 12.32
C PRO A 12 4.20 -0.22 11.31
N ALA A 13 4.39 0.14 10.03
CA ALA A 13 4.67 -0.85 8.98
C ALA A 13 6.01 -1.56 9.21
N THR A 14 7.08 -0.81 9.45
CA THR A 14 8.40 -1.42 9.65
C THR A 14 8.47 -2.22 10.94
N VAL A 15 7.82 -1.75 11.99
CA VAL A 15 7.74 -2.48 13.26
C VAL A 15 7.01 -3.80 13.06
N ALA A 16 5.89 -3.80 12.32
CA ALA A 16 5.12 -5.02 12.05
C ALA A 16 5.94 -6.02 11.25
N LEU A 17 6.68 -5.56 10.24
CA LEU A 17 7.52 -6.43 9.41
C LEU A 17 8.66 -7.07 10.22
N VAL A 18 9.33 -6.29 11.04
CA VAL A 18 10.41 -6.80 11.89
C VAL A 18 9.88 -7.84 12.88
N ARG A 19 8.75 -7.57 13.52
CA ARG A 19 8.14 -8.51 14.46
C ARG A 19 7.72 -9.81 13.79
N ALA A 20 7.24 -9.73 12.55
CA ALA A 20 6.82 -10.92 11.81
C ALA A 20 7.99 -11.66 11.16
N GLY A 21 9.20 -11.12 11.22
CA GLY A 21 10.35 -11.72 10.56
C GLY A 21 10.26 -11.69 9.06
N ILE A 22 9.56 -10.69 8.49
CA ILE A 22 9.37 -10.56 7.04
C ILE A 22 10.45 -9.65 6.48
N PRO A 23 11.26 -10.14 5.50
CA PRO A 23 12.32 -9.32 4.93
C PRO A 23 11.75 -8.21 4.04
N PHE A 24 12.39 -7.06 4.07
CA PHE A 24 12.05 -5.93 3.23
C PHE A 24 13.27 -5.03 3.08
N THR A 25 13.25 -4.18 2.06
CA THR A 25 14.28 -3.16 1.85
C THR A 25 13.63 -1.79 1.97
N PRO A 26 14.05 -0.95 2.94
CA PRO A 26 13.52 0.40 3.06
C PRO A 26 14.18 1.34 2.05
N HIS A 27 13.39 2.28 1.52
CA HIS A 27 13.83 3.29 0.56
C HIS A 27 13.29 4.66 0.97
N ALA A 28 14.18 5.56 1.33
CA ALA A 28 13.81 6.94 1.64
C ALA A 28 14.11 7.82 0.43
N TYR A 29 13.28 8.82 0.19
CA TYR A 29 13.49 9.82 -0.85
C TYR A 29 12.97 11.17 -0.39
N ALA A 30 13.47 12.25 -0.99
CA ALA A 30 13.04 13.61 -0.64
C ALA A 30 11.68 13.88 -1.27
N HIS A 31 10.63 13.97 -0.43
CA HIS A 31 9.29 14.31 -0.88
C HIS A 31 9.20 15.81 -1.18
N GLU A 32 8.70 16.15 -2.39
CA GLU A 32 8.45 17.53 -2.78
C GLU A 32 7.09 17.98 -2.23
N ALA A 33 7.08 19.05 -1.44
CA ALA A 33 5.85 19.55 -0.82
C ALA A 33 4.76 19.90 -1.84
N SER A 34 5.16 20.28 -3.08
CA SER A 34 4.23 20.61 -4.15
C SER A 34 3.67 19.38 -4.86
N SER A 35 4.24 18.19 -4.65
CA SER A 35 3.79 17.00 -5.33
C SER A 35 2.48 16.49 -4.74
N THR A 36 1.51 16.19 -5.61
CA THR A 36 0.24 15.58 -5.23
C THR A 36 0.11 14.15 -5.76
N SER A 37 1.08 13.71 -6.58
CA SER A 37 1.11 12.36 -7.15
C SER A 37 2.14 11.53 -6.41
N PHE A 38 1.84 11.16 -5.18
CA PHE A 38 2.78 10.54 -4.25
C PHE A 38 3.44 9.26 -4.78
N GLY A 39 2.65 8.39 -5.41
CA GLY A 39 3.17 7.13 -5.93
C GLY A 39 4.06 7.32 -7.16
N LEU A 40 3.69 8.21 -8.07
CA LEU A 40 4.50 8.52 -9.25
C LEU A 40 5.80 9.22 -8.83
N GLU A 41 5.73 10.08 -7.82
CA GLU A 41 6.91 10.70 -7.24
C GLU A 41 7.88 9.64 -6.70
N ALA A 42 7.37 8.66 -5.97
CA ALA A 42 8.19 7.59 -5.43
C ALA A 42 8.91 6.84 -6.54
N ALA A 43 8.18 6.46 -7.61
CA ALA A 43 8.78 5.77 -8.75
C ALA A 43 9.90 6.58 -9.39
N GLU A 44 9.68 7.86 -9.60
CA GLU A 44 10.66 8.76 -10.21
C GLU A 44 11.88 8.93 -9.31
N LYS A 45 11.67 9.24 -8.03
CA LYS A 45 12.77 9.48 -7.08
C LYS A 45 13.61 8.24 -6.82
N LEU A 46 12.99 7.07 -6.82
CA LEU A 46 13.68 5.81 -6.61
C LEU A 46 14.25 5.22 -7.90
N GLY A 47 13.88 5.78 -9.06
CA GLY A 47 14.37 5.29 -10.34
C GLY A 47 13.87 3.91 -10.70
N VAL A 48 12.64 3.56 -10.33
CA VAL A 48 12.05 2.26 -10.61
C VAL A 48 10.86 2.37 -11.54
N ASP A 49 10.52 1.25 -12.19
CA ASP A 49 9.33 1.16 -13.03
C ASP A 49 8.09 1.48 -12.19
N ALA A 50 7.31 2.46 -12.63
CA ALA A 50 6.09 2.88 -11.92
C ALA A 50 5.08 1.75 -11.77
N GLY A 51 5.07 0.77 -12.68
CA GLY A 51 4.22 -0.42 -12.58
C GLY A 51 4.53 -1.29 -11.37
N ARG A 52 5.72 -1.14 -10.76
CA ARG A 52 6.11 -1.85 -9.55
C ARG A 52 5.76 -1.11 -8.27
N VAL A 53 5.32 0.13 -8.38
CA VAL A 53 4.96 0.96 -7.22
C VAL A 53 3.45 0.92 -7.05
N PHE A 54 3.00 0.54 -5.87
CA PHE A 54 1.58 0.34 -5.57
C PHE A 54 1.11 1.36 -4.54
N LYS A 55 -0.09 1.87 -4.75
CA LYS A 55 -0.76 2.80 -3.83
C LYS A 55 -1.82 2.07 -3.03
N THR A 56 -2.02 2.52 -1.79
CA THR A 56 -2.97 1.92 -0.85
C THR A 56 -4.17 2.84 -0.71
N LEU A 57 -5.33 2.34 -1.07
CA LEU A 57 -6.58 3.09 -1.11
C LEU A 57 -7.61 2.49 -0.19
N LEU A 58 -8.28 3.32 0.59
CA LEU A 58 -9.35 2.90 1.48
C LEU A 58 -10.70 3.09 0.80
N THR A 59 -11.54 2.08 0.87
CA THR A 59 -12.88 2.09 0.28
C THR A 59 -13.90 1.70 1.33
N ASP A 60 -15.12 2.15 1.09
CA ASP A 60 -16.31 1.71 1.81
C ASP A 60 -17.06 0.74 0.91
N VAL A 61 -17.13 -0.50 1.33
CA VAL A 61 -17.78 -1.58 0.59
C VAL A 61 -18.96 -2.06 1.39
N ASP A 62 -20.15 -1.64 0.99
CA ASP A 62 -21.42 -1.98 1.66
C ASP A 62 -21.35 -1.75 3.18
N GLY A 63 -20.76 -0.61 3.59
CA GLY A 63 -20.70 -0.19 4.99
C GLY A 63 -19.47 -0.65 5.76
N ARG A 64 -18.54 -1.38 5.14
CA ARG A 64 -17.30 -1.80 5.80
C ARG A 64 -16.09 -1.30 5.01
N LEU A 65 -14.99 -1.04 5.70
CA LEU A 65 -13.77 -0.58 5.07
C LEU A 65 -13.01 -1.75 4.45
N VAL A 66 -12.56 -1.57 3.20
CA VAL A 66 -11.73 -2.53 2.47
C VAL A 66 -10.57 -1.77 1.84
N VAL A 67 -9.38 -2.34 1.95
CA VAL A 67 -8.16 -1.74 1.39
C VAL A 67 -7.91 -2.34 0.01
N GLY A 68 -7.74 -1.47 -0.99
CA GLY A 68 -7.31 -1.85 -2.33
C GLY A 68 -5.89 -1.35 -2.59
N VAL A 69 -5.02 -2.22 -3.06
CA VAL A 69 -3.63 -1.89 -3.36
C VAL A 69 -3.42 -2.11 -4.86
N VAL A 70 -3.18 -1.03 -5.59
CA VAL A 70 -3.11 -1.05 -7.05
C VAL A 70 -1.88 -0.29 -7.55
N PRO A 71 -1.38 -0.62 -8.78
CA PRO A 71 -0.26 0.12 -9.34
C PRO A 71 -0.57 1.60 -9.48
N VAL A 72 0.45 2.44 -9.25
CA VAL A 72 0.30 3.88 -9.41
C VAL A 72 0.06 4.29 -10.87
N THR A 73 0.35 3.39 -11.81
CA THR A 73 0.09 3.60 -13.24
C THR A 73 -1.37 3.40 -13.64
N GLY A 74 -2.19 2.86 -12.72
CA GLY A 74 -3.60 2.57 -13.00
C GLY A 74 -4.49 3.15 -11.93
N GLN A 75 -5.75 2.77 -12.02
CA GLN A 75 -6.79 3.18 -11.08
C GLN A 75 -7.44 1.97 -10.43
N LEU A 76 -7.95 2.15 -9.23
CA LEU A 76 -8.74 1.12 -8.58
C LEU A 76 -10.10 1.00 -9.29
N ASP A 77 -10.41 -0.22 -9.72
CA ASP A 77 -11.72 -0.56 -10.25
C ASP A 77 -12.63 -0.92 -9.07
N LEU A 78 -13.47 0.03 -8.67
CA LEU A 78 -14.32 -0.14 -7.49
C LEU A 78 -15.29 -1.29 -7.64
N LYS A 79 -15.82 -1.51 -8.84
CA LYS A 79 -16.74 -2.61 -9.10
C LYS A 79 -16.03 -3.96 -8.98
N ALA A 80 -14.81 -4.05 -9.50
CA ALA A 80 -14.01 -5.27 -9.39
C ALA A 80 -13.63 -5.56 -7.94
N LEU A 81 -13.30 -4.51 -7.17
CA LEU A 81 -12.99 -4.67 -5.75
C LEU A 81 -14.20 -5.21 -4.98
N ALA A 82 -15.38 -4.63 -5.20
CA ALA A 82 -16.60 -5.11 -4.55
C ALA A 82 -16.84 -6.58 -4.86
N ALA A 83 -16.72 -6.97 -6.14
CA ALA A 83 -16.90 -8.37 -6.55
C ALA A 83 -15.86 -9.29 -5.88
N ALA A 84 -14.61 -8.84 -5.76
CA ALA A 84 -13.55 -9.63 -5.15
C ALA A 84 -13.81 -9.98 -3.69
N VAL A 85 -14.58 -9.15 -2.97
CA VAL A 85 -14.93 -9.39 -1.57
C VAL A 85 -16.37 -9.85 -1.39
N GLY A 86 -17.04 -10.26 -2.48
CA GLY A 86 -18.39 -10.79 -2.43
C GLY A 86 -19.47 -9.76 -2.14
N ALA A 87 -19.23 -8.51 -2.48
CA ALA A 87 -20.14 -7.40 -2.21
C ALA A 87 -20.65 -6.79 -3.52
N LYS A 88 -21.57 -5.84 -3.43
CA LYS A 88 -22.22 -5.25 -4.60
C LYS A 88 -21.65 -3.90 -4.98
N LYS A 89 -21.31 -3.06 -4.00
CA LYS A 89 -20.93 -1.68 -4.27
C LYS A 89 -19.74 -1.23 -3.41
N ALA A 90 -18.82 -0.56 -4.02
CA ALA A 90 -17.69 0.08 -3.35
C ALA A 90 -17.61 1.54 -3.76
N VAL A 91 -17.31 2.41 -2.80
CA VAL A 91 -17.02 3.82 -3.04
C VAL A 91 -15.74 4.17 -2.29
N MET A 92 -15.09 5.26 -2.67
CA MET A 92 -13.91 5.71 -1.92
C MET A 92 -14.34 6.13 -0.51
N ALA A 93 -13.54 5.73 0.48
CA ALA A 93 -13.80 6.11 1.86
C ALA A 93 -13.46 7.58 2.08
N ASP A 94 -14.09 8.18 3.08
CA ASP A 94 -13.75 9.52 3.52
C ASP A 94 -12.28 9.56 3.98
N PRO A 95 -11.46 10.52 3.47
CA PRO A 95 -10.04 10.59 3.84
C PRO A 95 -9.77 10.67 5.33
N SER A 96 -10.57 11.41 6.09
CA SER A 96 -10.35 11.52 7.53
C SER A 96 -10.65 10.21 8.25
N LEU A 97 -11.64 9.46 7.78
CA LEU A 97 -11.94 8.14 8.31
C LEU A 97 -10.80 7.16 7.99
N ALA A 98 -10.27 7.22 6.75
CA ALA A 98 -9.14 6.40 6.35
C ALA A 98 -7.93 6.65 7.25
N GLU A 99 -7.62 7.90 7.53
CA GLU A 99 -6.50 8.24 8.43
C GLU A 99 -6.71 7.74 9.85
N ARG A 100 -7.91 7.91 10.38
CA ARG A 100 -8.24 7.44 11.73
C ARG A 100 -8.13 5.93 11.87
N LYS A 101 -8.62 5.19 10.88
CA LYS A 101 -8.69 3.73 10.93
C LYS A 101 -7.35 3.06 10.63
N THR A 102 -6.53 3.67 9.81
CA THR A 102 -5.22 3.12 9.47
C THR A 102 -4.11 3.59 10.39
N GLY A 103 -4.23 4.79 10.94
CA GLY A 103 -3.19 5.44 11.72
C GLY A 103 -2.13 6.12 10.86
N TYR A 104 -2.34 6.21 9.55
CA TYR A 104 -1.43 6.85 8.62
C TYR A 104 -2.08 8.09 8.00
N VAL A 105 -1.24 9.02 7.52
CA VAL A 105 -1.73 10.21 6.82
C VAL A 105 -1.80 9.97 5.31
N GLY A 106 -2.69 10.70 4.63
CA GLY A 106 -2.82 10.62 3.18
C GLY A 106 -1.49 10.82 2.46
N GLY A 107 -1.22 10.02 1.43
CA GLY A 107 0.06 10.01 0.73
C GLY A 107 1.12 9.14 1.41
N GLY A 108 0.88 8.69 2.64
CA GLY A 108 1.78 7.83 3.39
C GLY A 108 1.08 6.64 4.04
N ILE A 109 -0.09 6.24 3.50
CA ILE A 109 -0.81 5.08 4.02
C ILE A 109 -0.15 3.81 3.53
N SER A 110 0.34 2.99 4.47
CA SER A 110 0.87 1.66 4.18
C SER A 110 -0.22 0.61 4.30
N PRO A 111 -0.18 -0.46 3.48
CA PRO A 111 -1.09 -1.59 3.68
C PRO A 111 -0.70 -2.47 4.87
N ILE A 112 0.44 -2.19 5.48
CA ILE A 112 1.03 -2.99 6.55
C ILE A 112 1.01 -2.22 7.85
N GLY A 113 0.73 -2.90 8.96
CA GLY A 113 0.80 -2.28 10.28
C GLY A 113 -0.31 -1.28 10.56
N GLN A 114 -1.43 -1.38 9.88
CA GLN A 114 -2.55 -0.49 10.09
C GLN A 114 -3.14 -0.66 11.50
N LYS A 115 -3.63 0.44 12.04
CA LYS A 115 -4.22 0.48 13.38
C LYS A 115 -5.41 -0.47 13.52
N SER A 116 -6.24 -0.55 12.49
CA SER A 116 -7.37 -1.48 12.44
C SER A 116 -7.04 -2.61 11.46
N ARG A 117 -7.45 -3.83 11.77
CA ARG A 117 -7.29 -4.95 10.83
C ARG A 117 -8.41 -4.87 9.80
N LEU A 118 -8.06 -4.55 8.56
CA LEU A 118 -9.01 -4.37 7.47
C LEU A 118 -8.78 -5.42 6.38
N THR A 119 -9.86 -5.85 5.75
CA THR A 119 -9.76 -6.71 4.56
C THR A 119 -8.95 -5.98 3.49
N THR A 120 -7.93 -6.65 2.94
CA THR A 120 -7.01 -6.06 1.98
C THR A 120 -6.91 -6.91 0.73
N VAL A 121 -7.04 -6.28 -0.42
CA VAL A 121 -6.90 -6.91 -1.74
C VAL A 121 -5.79 -6.20 -2.50
N VAL A 122 -4.83 -6.97 -3.00
CA VAL A 122 -3.72 -6.47 -3.82
C VAL A 122 -3.99 -6.85 -5.26
N ASP A 123 -3.82 -5.90 -6.18
CA ASP A 123 -4.01 -6.22 -7.59
C ASP A 123 -3.03 -7.30 -8.02
N GLU A 124 -3.52 -8.26 -8.78
CA GLU A 124 -2.74 -9.43 -9.17
C GLU A 124 -1.54 -9.10 -10.06
N SER A 125 -1.49 -7.89 -10.66
CA SER A 125 -0.31 -7.45 -11.41
C SER A 125 0.96 -7.48 -10.57
N ALA A 126 0.85 -7.41 -9.24
CA ALA A 126 2.00 -7.51 -8.35
C ALA A 126 2.76 -8.83 -8.53
N LEU A 127 2.05 -9.90 -8.90
CA LEU A 127 2.65 -11.23 -9.04
C LEU A 127 3.60 -11.34 -10.24
N ALA A 128 3.59 -10.36 -11.15
CA ALA A 128 4.48 -10.34 -12.30
C ALA A 128 5.91 -9.87 -11.96
N PHE A 129 6.13 -9.38 -10.74
CA PHE A 129 7.40 -8.79 -10.33
C PHE A 129 8.05 -9.60 -9.20
N ASP A 130 9.38 -9.60 -9.17
CA ASP A 130 10.11 -10.21 -8.05
C ASP A 130 9.87 -9.44 -6.77
N THR A 131 9.86 -8.12 -6.84
CA THR A 131 9.52 -7.25 -5.72
C THR A 131 8.65 -6.09 -6.17
N VAL A 132 7.85 -5.58 -5.24
CA VAL A 132 7.02 -4.41 -5.44
C VAL A 132 7.30 -3.39 -4.33
N PHE A 133 6.86 -2.16 -4.55
CA PHE A 133 7.06 -1.06 -3.61
C PHE A 133 5.71 -0.59 -3.09
N VAL A 134 5.62 -0.39 -1.78
CA VAL A 134 4.45 0.21 -1.14
C VAL A 134 4.91 1.26 -0.14
N SER A 135 4.01 2.13 0.29
CA SER A 135 4.37 3.10 1.32
C SER A 135 4.86 2.41 2.58
N GLY A 136 5.92 2.94 3.14
CA GLY A 136 6.47 2.47 4.41
C GLY A 136 5.81 3.09 5.62
N GLY A 137 4.78 3.94 5.42
CA GLY A 137 4.02 4.54 6.52
C GLY A 137 4.23 6.03 6.70
N ARG A 138 4.90 6.68 5.77
CA ARG A 138 5.01 8.14 5.70
C ARG A 138 5.39 8.56 4.29
N ARG A 139 5.11 9.80 3.95
CA ARG A 139 5.55 10.38 2.67
C ARG A 139 7.08 10.37 2.60
N GLY A 140 7.61 10.05 1.43
CA GLY A 140 9.06 10.01 1.23
C GLY A 140 9.72 8.74 1.74
N PHE A 141 8.94 7.71 2.00
CA PHE A 141 9.45 6.45 2.52
C PHE A 141 8.66 5.27 1.99
N ASP A 142 9.28 4.46 1.13
CA ASP A 142 8.68 3.24 0.61
C ASP A 142 9.45 2.02 1.12
N ILE A 143 8.79 0.88 1.09
CA ILE A 143 9.41 -0.41 1.36
C ILE A 143 9.27 -1.30 0.15
N GLU A 144 10.28 -2.10 -0.10
CA GLU A 144 10.33 -3.07 -1.19
C GLU A 144 10.31 -4.47 -0.59
N LEU A 145 9.42 -5.33 -1.11
CA LEU A 145 9.32 -6.70 -0.66
C LEU A 145 8.69 -7.55 -1.77
N THR A 146 8.78 -8.88 -1.61
CA THR A 146 8.15 -9.77 -2.58
C THR A 146 6.62 -9.68 -2.46
N PRO A 147 5.88 -9.95 -3.55
CA PRO A 147 4.42 -9.97 -3.48
C PRO A 147 3.89 -10.95 -2.43
N ALA A 148 4.51 -12.12 -2.29
CA ALA A 148 4.10 -13.10 -1.28
C ALA A 148 4.27 -12.56 0.14
N ASP A 149 5.39 -11.87 0.40
CA ASP A 149 5.64 -11.26 1.71
C ASP A 149 4.68 -10.10 1.98
N LEU A 150 4.35 -9.31 0.96
CA LEU A 150 3.35 -8.26 1.08
C LEU A 150 1.99 -8.85 1.48
N ALA A 151 1.55 -9.90 0.79
CA ALA A 151 0.27 -10.55 1.10
C ALA A 151 0.28 -11.10 2.53
N ARG A 152 1.38 -11.70 2.95
CA ARG A 152 1.50 -12.24 4.30
C ARG A 152 1.47 -11.13 5.36
N ALA A 153 2.21 -10.03 5.12
CA ALA A 153 2.28 -8.93 6.07
C ALA A 153 0.95 -8.18 6.21
N ALA A 154 0.22 -8.04 5.12
CA ALA A 154 -1.06 -7.31 5.09
C ALA A 154 -2.27 -8.24 5.29
N ALA A 155 -2.06 -9.53 5.40
CA ALA A 155 -3.12 -10.55 5.40
C ALA A 155 -4.02 -10.35 4.17
N ALA A 156 -3.41 -10.13 3.01
CA ALA A 156 -4.11 -9.76 1.79
C ALA A 156 -4.34 -10.95 0.87
N VAL A 157 -5.30 -10.79 -0.03
CA VAL A 157 -5.52 -11.70 -1.16
C VAL A 157 -5.24 -10.95 -2.46
N PHE A 158 -4.97 -11.70 -3.53
CA PHE A 158 -4.77 -11.12 -4.86
C PHE A 158 -6.03 -11.27 -5.69
N ALA A 159 -6.35 -10.23 -6.46
CA ALA A 159 -7.45 -10.27 -7.42
C ALA A 159 -7.24 -9.17 -8.46
N ALA A 160 -7.92 -9.26 -9.59
CA ALA A 160 -7.86 -8.24 -10.63
C ALA A 160 -8.76 -7.07 -10.20
N ILE A 161 -8.16 -6.02 -9.64
CA ILE A 161 -8.90 -4.86 -9.13
C ILE A 161 -8.41 -3.53 -9.72
N ALA A 162 -7.42 -3.56 -10.63
CA ALA A 162 -6.92 -2.34 -11.26
C ALA A 162 -7.44 -2.22 -12.70
N ARG A 163 -7.54 -0.98 -13.16
CA ARG A 163 -7.83 -0.66 -14.57
C ARG A 163 -6.88 0.45 -15.04
N PRO A 164 -6.68 0.60 -16.35
CA PRO A 164 -5.81 1.65 -16.89
C PRO A 164 -6.22 3.05 -16.48
#